data_c464a76e7613b003b175b88ae782e7e0
#
_entry.id   c464a76e7613b003b175b88ae782e7e0
#
_cell.length_a   1.000
_cell.length_b   1.000
_cell.length_c   1.000
_cell.angle_alpha   90.00
_cell.angle_beta   90.00
_cell.angle_gamma   90.00
#
_symmetry.space_group_name_H-M   'P 1'
#
loop_
_entity.id
_entity.type
_entity.pdbx_description
1 polymer ?
#
loop_
_entity_poly.entity_id
_entity_poly.type
_entity_poly.pdbx_seq_one_letter_code
_entity_poly.pdbx_strand_id
1 'polypeptide(L)'
;MNGTYQPLINYISEDSYRKINEYESKRQDELEFRVKNFFDKYADSVINYIINSIRDCDILSVYNTDTWNLSYGILAADIKILDPNNPDGAMIIIKEFFKKCCNILSVEFEKLELADQQGEKIIFVIFIKNPFIDKFKDKVRKIMEK
;
A
#
# COMPACT_ATOMS: atom_id res chain seq x y z
N MET A 1 -16.81 28.50 8.67
CA MET A 1 -15.40 28.18 8.93
C MET A 1 -14.46 29.32 8.60
N ASN A 2 -14.68 30.00 7.50
CA ASN A 2 -13.81 31.07 7.07
C ASN A 2 -13.71 32.21 8.07
N GLY A 3 -14.79 32.54 8.80
CA GLY A 3 -14.78 33.60 9.80
C GLY A 3 -13.85 33.35 10.99
N THR A 4 -13.52 32.08 11.29
CA THR A 4 -12.61 31.75 12.37
C THR A 4 -11.16 32.00 12.01
N TYR A 5 -10.79 31.84 10.73
CA TYR A 5 -9.42 31.99 10.26
C TYR A 5 -9.10 33.36 9.69
N GLN A 6 -10.13 34.10 9.28
CA GLN A 6 -9.96 35.43 8.71
C GLN A 6 -9.19 36.41 9.62
N PRO A 7 -9.49 36.50 10.93
CA PRO A 7 -8.74 37.36 11.81
C PRO A 7 -7.25 37.00 11.90
N LEU A 8 -6.92 35.71 11.88
CA LEU A 8 -5.51 35.26 11.87
C LEU A 8 -4.79 35.65 10.60
N ILE A 9 -5.44 35.47 9.45
CA ILE A 9 -4.90 35.84 8.16
C ILE A 9 -4.58 37.34 8.10
N ASN A 10 -5.44 38.18 8.68
CA ASN A 10 -5.25 39.62 8.70
C ASN A 10 -4.03 40.08 9.50
N TYR A 11 -3.55 39.27 10.44
CA TYR A 11 -2.36 39.56 11.24
C TYR A 11 -1.07 39.00 10.66
N ILE A 12 -1.16 38.13 9.66
CA ILE A 12 -0.01 37.55 8.99
C ILE A 12 0.32 38.39 7.75
N SER A 13 1.57 38.84 7.61
CA SER A 13 1.98 39.59 6.43
C SER A 13 1.87 38.72 5.16
N GLU A 14 1.68 39.35 4.02
CA GLU A 14 1.65 38.65 2.73
C GLU A 14 2.90 37.83 2.49
N ASP A 15 4.07 38.37 2.88
CA ASP A 15 5.35 37.66 2.77
C ASP A 15 5.38 36.42 3.63
N SER A 16 4.90 36.46 4.86
CA SER A 16 4.86 35.33 5.77
C SER A 16 3.89 34.27 5.25
N TYR A 17 2.73 34.68 4.76
CA TYR A 17 1.75 33.79 4.17
C TYR A 17 2.29 33.08 2.94
N ARG A 18 2.96 33.81 2.07
CA ARG A 18 3.60 33.26 0.88
C ARG A 18 4.68 32.23 1.26
N LYS A 19 5.52 32.53 2.27
CA LYS A 19 6.57 31.62 2.74
C LYS A 19 5.99 30.33 3.30
N ILE A 20 4.86 30.43 4.02
CA ILE A 20 4.17 29.24 4.54
C ILE A 20 3.67 28.39 3.38
N ASN A 21 3.05 29.00 2.38
CA ASN A 21 2.56 28.28 1.21
C ASN A 21 3.70 27.65 0.41
N GLU A 22 4.80 28.33 0.23
CA GLU A 22 5.99 27.80 -0.45
C GLU A 22 6.56 26.60 0.32
N TYR A 23 6.62 26.69 1.64
CA TYR A 23 7.09 25.60 2.49
C TYR A 23 6.20 24.37 2.38
N GLU A 24 4.88 24.53 2.45
CA GLU A 24 3.92 23.42 2.32
C GLU A 24 4.00 22.80 0.93
N SER A 25 4.11 23.59 -0.12
CA SER A 25 4.26 23.09 -1.49
C SER A 25 5.55 22.28 -1.65
N LYS A 26 6.66 22.81 -1.13
CA LYS A 26 7.95 22.10 -1.18
C LYS A 26 7.93 20.80 -0.41
N ARG A 27 7.28 20.78 0.76
CA ARG A 27 7.12 19.58 1.57
C ARG A 27 6.32 18.53 0.83
N GLN A 28 5.27 18.91 0.12
CA GLN A 28 4.46 18.02 -0.70
C GLN A 28 5.28 17.43 -1.85
N ASP A 29 6.07 18.25 -2.52
CA ASP A 29 6.93 17.79 -3.62
C ASP A 29 7.98 16.79 -3.13
N GLU A 30 8.57 17.03 -1.96
CA GLU A 30 9.53 16.10 -1.36
C GLU A 30 8.88 14.76 -1.02
N LEU A 31 7.66 14.78 -0.51
CA LEU A 31 6.91 13.57 -0.20
C LEU A 31 6.62 12.77 -1.48
N GLU A 32 6.15 13.42 -2.52
CA GLU A 32 5.89 12.80 -3.81
C GLU A 32 7.16 12.16 -4.39
N PHE A 33 8.28 12.83 -4.27
CA PHE A 33 9.57 12.32 -4.73
C PHE A 33 9.97 11.04 -3.97
N ARG A 34 9.81 11.03 -2.65
CA ARG A 34 10.12 9.84 -1.84
C ARG A 34 9.19 8.68 -2.15
N VAL A 35 7.91 8.95 -2.33
CA VAL A 35 6.92 7.93 -2.71
C VAL A 35 7.28 7.33 -4.06
N LYS A 36 7.61 8.17 -5.05
CA LYS A 36 8.01 7.70 -6.37
C LYS A 36 9.24 6.81 -6.30
N ASN A 37 10.26 7.22 -5.55
CA ASN A 37 11.48 6.43 -5.39
C ASN A 37 11.20 5.07 -4.74
N PHE A 38 10.32 5.05 -3.75
CA PHE A 38 9.90 3.81 -3.11
C PHE A 38 9.19 2.88 -4.10
N PHE A 39 8.27 3.40 -4.88
CA PHE A 39 7.56 2.63 -5.89
C PHE A 39 8.53 2.10 -6.95
N ASP A 40 9.44 2.93 -7.44
CA ASP A 40 10.44 2.53 -8.43
C ASP A 40 11.33 1.41 -7.90
N LYS A 41 11.64 1.43 -6.62
CA LYS A 41 12.51 0.42 -5.99
C LYS A 41 11.80 -0.91 -5.79
N TYR A 42 10.54 -0.91 -5.38
CA TYR A 42 9.85 -2.11 -4.91
C TYR A 42 8.76 -2.66 -5.81
N ALA A 43 8.19 -1.85 -6.71
CA ALA A 43 6.99 -2.25 -7.46
C ALA A 43 7.20 -3.54 -8.27
N ASP A 44 8.26 -3.62 -9.06
CA ASP A 44 8.52 -4.80 -9.91
C ASP A 44 8.74 -6.05 -9.06
N SER A 45 9.48 -5.92 -7.97
CA SER A 45 9.75 -7.02 -7.06
C SER A 45 8.48 -7.55 -6.41
N VAL A 46 7.61 -6.64 -5.93
CA VAL A 46 6.34 -7.03 -5.30
C VAL A 46 5.40 -7.65 -6.31
N ILE A 47 5.27 -7.05 -7.50
CA ILE A 47 4.42 -7.57 -8.57
C ILE A 47 4.87 -8.98 -8.96
N ASN A 48 6.17 -9.19 -9.18
CA ASN A 48 6.71 -10.49 -9.52
C ASN A 48 6.50 -11.52 -8.39
N TYR A 49 6.63 -11.08 -7.14
CA TYR A 49 6.39 -11.95 -5.99
C TYR A 49 4.93 -12.42 -5.95
N ILE A 50 3.98 -11.50 -6.17
CA ILE A 50 2.55 -11.85 -6.18
C ILE A 50 2.24 -12.80 -7.34
N ILE A 51 2.74 -12.50 -8.54
CA ILE A 51 2.56 -13.35 -9.72
C ILE A 51 3.07 -14.77 -9.44
N ASN A 52 4.29 -14.88 -8.93
CA ASN A 52 4.91 -16.18 -8.65
C ASN A 52 4.16 -16.93 -7.57
N SER A 53 3.68 -16.25 -6.54
CA SER A 53 2.90 -16.86 -5.47
C SER A 53 1.59 -17.43 -5.99
N ILE A 54 0.93 -16.74 -6.91
CA ILE A 54 -0.32 -17.21 -7.52
C ILE A 54 -0.04 -18.41 -8.44
N ARG A 55 1.00 -18.31 -9.26
CA ARG A 55 1.36 -19.35 -10.23
C ARG A 55 1.80 -20.66 -9.55
N ASP A 56 2.59 -20.53 -8.49
CA ASP A 56 3.24 -21.68 -7.84
C ASP A 56 2.41 -22.24 -6.68
N CYS A 57 1.19 -21.75 -6.46
CA CYS A 57 0.34 -22.22 -5.37
C CYS A 57 -0.15 -23.65 -5.61
N ASP A 58 -0.39 -24.37 -4.51
CA ASP A 58 -1.07 -25.65 -4.57
C ASP A 58 -2.58 -25.42 -4.67
N ILE A 59 -3.11 -25.64 -5.86
CA ILE A 59 -4.51 -25.37 -6.19
C ILE A 59 -5.46 -26.12 -5.24
N LEU A 60 -5.13 -27.35 -4.86
CA LEU A 60 -5.98 -28.16 -3.99
C LEU A 60 -6.08 -27.57 -2.59
N SER A 61 -5.02 -26.97 -2.07
CA SER A 61 -5.02 -26.40 -0.73
C SER A 61 -5.66 -25.03 -0.67
N VAL A 62 -5.74 -24.30 -1.79
CA VAL A 62 -6.21 -22.90 -1.80
C VAL A 62 -7.68 -22.74 -2.14
N TYR A 63 -8.33 -23.75 -2.70
CA TYR A 63 -9.75 -23.62 -3.07
C TYR A 63 -10.69 -23.50 -1.87
N ASN A 64 -10.24 -23.89 -0.68
CA ASN A 64 -11.06 -23.87 0.52
C ASN A 64 -10.96 -22.59 1.32
N THR A 65 -10.14 -21.63 0.89
CA THR A 65 -9.94 -20.36 1.62
C THR A 65 -10.40 -19.19 0.78
N ASP A 66 -11.14 -18.27 1.41
CA ASP A 66 -11.59 -17.04 0.74
C ASP A 66 -10.46 -16.01 0.63
N THR A 67 -9.52 -16.03 1.54
CA THR A 67 -8.46 -15.03 1.65
C THR A 67 -7.08 -15.72 1.68
N TRP A 68 -6.15 -15.16 0.91
CA TRP A 68 -4.75 -15.58 0.91
C TRP A 68 -3.90 -14.59 1.67
N ASN A 69 -2.87 -15.11 2.33
CA ASN A 69 -1.89 -14.33 3.09
C ASN A 69 -0.53 -14.42 2.39
N LEU A 70 -0.02 -13.28 1.96
CA LEU A 70 1.30 -13.19 1.32
C LEU A 70 2.21 -12.34 2.20
N SER A 71 3.38 -12.87 2.56
CA SER A 71 4.35 -12.15 3.40
C SER A 71 5.44 -11.52 2.54
N TYR A 72 5.75 -10.26 2.77
CA TYR A 72 6.77 -9.54 2.03
C TYR A 72 7.58 -8.64 2.95
N GLY A 73 8.90 -8.67 2.81
CA GLY A 73 9.80 -7.88 3.65
C GLY A 73 10.29 -6.62 2.96
N ILE A 74 10.18 -5.49 3.64
CA ILE A 74 10.69 -4.20 3.16
C ILE A 74 11.75 -3.72 4.16
N LEU A 75 12.85 -3.19 3.64
CA LEU A 75 13.91 -2.65 4.48
C LEU A 75 13.37 -1.54 5.40
N ALA A 76 13.64 -1.66 6.68
CA ALA A 76 13.20 -0.68 7.67
C ALA A 76 13.70 0.73 7.35
N ALA A 77 14.92 0.83 6.80
CA ALA A 77 15.49 2.11 6.40
C ALA A 77 14.67 2.79 5.29
N ASP A 78 14.13 2.02 4.34
CA ASP A 78 13.31 2.57 3.26
C ASP A 78 11.95 3.03 3.76
N ILE A 79 11.40 2.36 4.77
CA ILE A 79 10.15 2.79 5.40
C ILE A 79 10.36 4.10 6.15
N LYS A 80 11.48 4.21 6.86
CA LYS A 80 11.80 5.37 7.68
C LYS A 80 11.93 6.64 6.87
N ILE A 81 12.47 6.55 5.65
CA ILE A 81 12.66 7.72 4.79
C ILE A 81 11.41 8.14 4.03
N LEU A 82 10.35 7.30 4.01
CA LEU A 82 9.09 7.65 3.34
C LEU A 82 8.47 8.90 3.96
N ASP A 83 8.33 8.88 5.29
CA ASP A 83 7.79 10.02 6.02
C ASP A 83 8.48 10.07 7.39
N PRO A 84 9.70 10.64 7.47
CA PRO A 84 10.53 10.56 8.67
C PRO A 84 9.88 11.11 9.93
N ASN A 85 8.99 12.10 9.79
CA ASN A 85 8.36 12.77 10.92
C ASN A 85 6.95 12.23 11.23
N ASN A 86 6.47 11.26 10.46
CA ASN A 86 5.12 10.73 10.61
C ASN A 86 5.10 9.25 10.25
N PRO A 87 5.41 8.35 11.23
CA PRO A 87 5.39 6.90 10.96
C PRO A 87 4.03 6.38 10.52
N ASP A 88 2.94 6.96 11.01
CA ASP A 88 1.59 6.57 10.58
C ASP A 88 1.36 6.92 9.11
N GLY A 89 1.88 8.07 8.67
CA GLY A 89 1.83 8.45 7.26
C GLY A 89 2.59 7.49 6.38
N ALA A 90 3.77 7.03 6.82
CA ALA A 90 4.55 6.03 6.10
C ALA A 90 3.75 4.73 5.94
N MET A 91 3.05 4.28 6.97
CA MET A 91 2.23 3.07 6.90
C MET A 91 1.06 3.20 5.93
N ILE A 92 0.44 4.37 5.87
CA ILE A 92 -0.63 4.65 4.90
C ILE A 92 -0.08 4.55 3.48
N ILE A 93 1.10 5.11 3.22
CA ILE A 93 1.76 5.07 1.91
C ILE A 93 2.05 3.62 1.50
N ILE A 94 2.57 2.82 2.42
CA ILE A 94 2.89 1.41 2.17
C ILE A 94 1.63 0.62 1.84
N LYS A 95 0.55 0.84 2.57
CA LYS A 95 -0.73 0.19 2.30
C LYS A 95 -1.23 0.52 0.89
N GLU A 96 -1.20 1.79 0.52
CA GLU A 96 -1.62 2.21 -0.82
C GLU A 96 -0.70 1.64 -1.90
N PHE A 97 0.59 1.50 -1.61
CA PHE A 97 1.54 0.87 -2.52
C PHE A 97 1.15 -0.59 -2.81
N PHE A 98 0.93 -1.40 -1.78
CA PHE A 98 0.55 -2.81 -1.98
C PHE A 98 -0.80 -2.93 -2.68
N LYS A 99 -1.75 -2.08 -2.31
CA LYS A 99 -3.06 -2.03 -2.97
C LYS A 99 -2.93 -1.74 -4.46
N LYS A 100 -2.07 -0.80 -4.82
CA LYS A 100 -1.81 -0.45 -6.22
C LYS A 100 -1.17 -1.61 -6.98
N CYS A 101 -0.21 -2.30 -6.38
CA CYS A 101 0.40 -3.49 -6.99
C CYS A 101 -0.64 -4.57 -7.26
N CYS A 102 -1.54 -4.81 -6.31
CA CYS A 102 -2.63 -5.77 -6.49
C CYS A 102 -3.58 -5.33 -7.62
N ASN A 103 -3.90 -4.04 -7.67
CA ASN A 103 -4.78 -3.52 -8.72
C ASN A 103 -4.19 -3.70 -10.13
N ILE A 104 -2.88 -3.50 -10.28
CA ILE A 104 -2.19 -3.74 -11.55
C ILE A 104 -2.37 -5.18 -12.02
N LEU A 105 -2.42 -6.13 -11.09
CA LEU A 105 -2.59 -7.55 -11.38
C LEU A 105 -4.05 -8.00 -11.40
N SER A 106 -5.00 -7.08 -11.22
CA SER A 106 -6.42 -7.39 -11.09
C SER A 106 -6.70 -8.37 -9.94
N VAL A 107 -5.92 -8.25 -8.87
CA VAL A 107 -6.08 -9.02 -7.63
C VAL A 107 -6.73 -8.11 -6.60
N GLU A 108 -7.75 -8.62 -5.90
CA GLU A 108 -8.46 -7.82 -4.90
C GLU A 108 -7.70 -7.78 -3.59
N PHE A 109 -7.22 -6.59 -3.24
CA PHE A 109 -6.54 -6.32 -1.97
C PHE A 109 -7.59 -6.18 -0.86
N GLU A 110 -7.39 -6.88 0.26
CA GLU A 110 -8.31 -6.78 1.40
C GLU A 110 -7.73 -5.93 2.53
N LYS A 111 -6.54 -6.27 3.02
CA LYS A 111 -5.90 -5.53 4.10
C LYS A 111 -4.40 -5.80 4.17
N LEU A 112 -3.70 -4.99 4.93
CA LEU A 112 -2.28 -5.12 5.22
C LEU A 112 -2.08 -5.17 6.73
N GLU A 113 -1.27 -6.11 7.21
CA GLU A 113 -0.88 -6.20 8.61
C GLU A 113 0.64 -6.21 8.74
N LEU A 114 1.11 -5.62 9.82
CA LEU A 114 2.51 -5.69 10.22
C LEU A 114 2.70 -7.00 11.00
N ALA A 115 3.56 -7.88 10.51
CA ALA A 115 3.74 -9.18 11.15
C ALA A 115 4.91 -9.20 12.11
N ASP A 116 6.11 -8.80 11.65
CA ASP A 116 7.32 -8.97 12.46
C ASP A 116 8.45 -8.12 11.87
N GLN A 117 9.57 -8.08 12.57
CA GLN A 117 10.82 -7.52 12.08
C GLN A 117 11.86 -8.62 12.07
N GLN A 118 12.44 -8.89 10.90
CA GLN A 118 13.48 -9.88 10.70
C GLN A 118 14.76 -9.19 10.21
N GLY A 119 15.70 -8.97 11.15
CA GLY A 119 16.92 -8.24 10.84
C GLY A 119 16.63 -6.81 10.41
N GLU A 120 17.06 -6.44 9.21
CA GLU A 120 16.86 -5.11 8.64
C GLU A 120 15.51 -4.93 7.95
N LYS A 121 14.71 -5.98 7.85
CA LYS A 121 13.44 -5.97 7.13
C LYS A 121 12.26 -6.01 8.08
N ILE A 122 11.23 -5.26 7.72
CA ILE A 122 9.92 -5.33 8.36
C ILE A 122 9.03 -6.18 7.47
N ILE A 123 8.43 -7.21 8.07
CA ILE A 123 7.61 -8.17 7.35
C ILE A 123 6.15 -7.73 7.40
N PHE A 124 5.57 -7.56 6.23
CA PHE A 124 4.14 -7.25 6.07
C PHE A 124 3.40 -8.49 5.58
N VAL A 125 2.18 -8.67 6.04
CA VAL A 125 1.27 -9.68 5.51
C VAL A 125 0.22 -8.98 4.69
N ILE A 126 0.16 -9.34 3.42
CA ILE A 126 -0.80 -8.82 2.45
C ILE A 126 -1.95 -9.82 2.37
N PHE A 127 -3.17 -9.37 2.65
CA PHE A 127 -4.37 -10.19 2.55
C PHE A 127 -5.07 -9.86 1.25
N ILE A 128 -5.23 -10.86 0.39
CA ILE A 128 -5.90 -10.73 -0.90
C ILE A 128 -7.03 -11.74 -0.99
N LYS A 129 -8.06 -11.41 -1.77
CA LYS A 129 -9.10 -12.37 -2.09
C LYS A 129 -8.48 -13.50 -2.92
N ASN A 130 -8.86 -14.74 -2.62
CA ASN A 130 -8.39 -15.91 -3.37
C ASN A 130 -8.69 -15.71 -4.87
N PRO A 131 -7.66 -15.61 -5.74
CA PRO A 131 -7.88 -15.32 -7.15
C PRO A 131 -8.64 -16.43 -7.89
N PHE A 132 -8.73 -17.63 -7.33
CA PHE A 132 -9.36 -18.78 -7.97
C PHE A 132 -10.74 -19.12 -7.40
N ILE A 133 -11.20 -18.37 -6.36
CA ILE A 133 -12.43 -18.73 -5.65
C ILE A 133 -13.66 -18.72 -6.59
N ASP A 134 -13.74 -17.76 -7.48
CA ASP A 134 -14.87 -17.64 -8.40
C ASP A 134 -14.88 -18.78 -9.43
N LYS A 135 -13.68 -19.13 -9.94
CA LYS A 135 -13.55 -20.27 -10.85
C LYS A 135 -13.91 -21.58 -10.19
N PHE A 136 -13.52 -21.75 -8.94
CA PHE A 136 -13.88 -22.95 -8.16
C PHE A 136 -15.38 -23.04 -7.94
N LYS A 137 -16.01 -21.92 -7.54
CA LYS A 137 -17.45 -21.87 -7.34
C LYS A 137 -18.21 -22.18 -8.63
N ASP A 138 -17.74 -21.67 -9.77
CA ASP A 138 -18.35 -21.98 -11.07
C ASP A 138 -18.23 -23.44 -11.43
N LYS A 139 -17.08 -24.08 -11.18
CA LYS A 139 -16.89 -25.50 -11.44
C LYS A 139 -17.81 -26.35 -10.57
N VAL A 140 -17.91 -26.02 -9.29
CA VAL A 140 -18.80 -26.73 -8.36
C VAL A 140 -20.25 -26.62 -8.82
N ARG A 141 -20.67 -25.39 -9.19
CA ARG A 141 -22.03 -25.17 -9.68
C ARG A 141 -22.34 -26.01 -10.92
N LYS A 142 -21.42 -26.04 -11.89
CA LYS A 142 -21.58 -26.85 -13.11
C LYS A 142 -21.72 -28.35 -12.81
N ILE A 143 -20.96 -28.83 -11.84
CA ILE A 143 -21.06 -30.24 -11.40
C ILE A 143 -22.40 -30.47 -10.74
N MET A 144 -22.88 -29.57 -9.91
CA MET A 144 -24.14 -29.70 -9.19
C MET A 144 -25.37 -29.65 -10.11
N GLU A 145 -25.26 -28.94 -11.24
CA GLU A 145 -26.35 -28.80 -12.23
C GLU A 145 -26.50 -30.07 -13.11
N LYS A 146 -25.53 -30.95 -13.10
CA LYS A 146 -25.58 -32.19 -13.85
C LYS A 146 -26.25 -33.27 -13.01
#